data_9cc7c63938a9effeddf88f04fefbe95a
#
_entry.id   9cc7c63938a9effeddf88f04fefbe95a
#
_cell.length_a   1.000
_cell.length_b   1.000
_cell.length_c   1.000
_cell.angle_alpha   90.00
_cell.angle_beta   90.00
_cell.angle_gamma   90.00
#
_symmetry.space_group_name_H-M   'P 1'
#
loop_
_entity.id
_entity.type
_entity.pdbx_description
1 polymer ?
#
loop_
_entity_poly.entity_id
_entity_poly.type
_entity_poly.pdbx_seq_one_letter_code
_entity_poly.pdbx_strand_id
1 'polypeptide(L)'
;MIRRLAAVLFVLLVAACAQTESATNHELTLGAIYPLTGPQAEGGKAELAGVKAALKVSGANVRLQVIDATTPQAAAAAVDTLVSRYHVPAILGTYGSTLSAAASTRAEELKTVYWETGAVADPITAQRHYVFRTVATGSSLGRMAVTFTHDILSPRFGLQHPRAAVVRVSDIYGRSVGGGEEELARNLGIDVVDVIEYNPNAYDADVIAARLVRDRPDFLWDVSYLDDGVAIWKAVLRNHLTFKGAIGTSSAFCMPAFSEMLGPGSIGVYAADKPDGDVSAAALSASGDALLARATAAYGGPMDIPAVAGFVGGWTLFHHVLPTLGVSVSADTIRLAALQVDVPVGDSINGGGVKFAGPGALDEGQNTRAAAVVGRWQAVGLMEIVYPPAYAN
;
A
#
# COMPACT_ATOMS: atom_id res chain seq x y z
N MET A 1 48.10 -85.15 17.01
CA MET A 1 46.67 -84.97 17.33
C MET A 1 46.45 -83.49 17.65
N ILE A 2 46.03 -82.69 16.76
CA ILE A 2 45.87 -81.24 16.90
C ILE A 2 44.41 -80.89 16.62
N ARG A 3 43.66 -80.47 17.65
CA ARG A 3 42.30 -79.98 17.53
C ARG A 3 42.33 -78.53 17.16
N ARG A 4 41.76 -78.15 15.98
CA ARG A 4 41.56 -76.81 15.56
C ARG A 4 40.27 -76.29 16.20
N LEU A 5 40.35 -75.21 16.99
CA LEU A 5 39.23 -74.38 17.40
C LEU A 5 38.96 -73.33 16.27
N ALA A 6 37.75 -73.34 15.75
CA ALA A 6 37.25 -72.28 14.89
C ALA A 6 36.52 -71.23 15.74
N ALA A 7 37.02 -70.02 15.76
CA ALA A 7 36.33 -68.87 16.37
C ALA A 7 35.38 -68.28 15.38
N VAL A 8 34.10 -68.30 15.69
CA VAL A 8 33.04 -67.59 14.88
C VAL A 8 32.92 -66.22 15.41
N LEU A 9 33.28 -65.23 14.55
CA LEU A 9 33.15 -63.80 14.84
C LEU A 9 31.74 -63.36 14.42
N PHE A 10 30.86 -63.05 15.38
CA PHE A 10 29.53 -62.55 15.17
C PHE A 10 29.61 -61.03 15.01
N VAL A 11 29.52 -60.51 13.77
CA VAL A 11 29.43 -59.07 13.50
C VAL A 11 27.98 -58.65 13.68
N LEU A 12 27.67 -57.94 14.76
CA LEU A 12 26.41 -57.26 14.97
C LEU A 12 26.40 -55.97 14.11
N LEU A 13 25.69 -55.99 12.98
CA LEU A 13 25.33 -54.80 12.25
C LEU A 13 24.21 -54.10 13.03
N VAL A 14 24.52 -53.03 13.74
CA VAL A 14 23.55 -52.09 14.26
C VAL A 14 23.12 -51.19 13.09
N ALA A 15 21.97 -51.48 12.46
CA ALA A 15 21.33 -50.59 11.54
C ALA A 15 20.76 -49.40 12.34
N ALA A 16 21.50 -48.29 12.39
CA ALA A 16 20.97 -47.02 12.83
C ALA A 16 19.95 -46.56 11.81
N CYS A 17 18.65 -46.81 12.06
CA CYS A 17 17.56 -46.08 11.39
C CYS A 17 17.72 -44.61 11.77
N ALA A 18 18.37 -43.84 10.92
CA ALA A 18 18.18 -42.41 10.91
C ALA A 18 16.71 -42.16 10.55
N GLN A 19 15.90 -41.93 11.58
CA GLN A 19 14.59 -41.29 11.38
C GLN A 19 14.90 -39.90 10.82
N THR A 20 14.79 -39.75 9.49
CA THR A 20 14.52 -38.47 8.92
C THR A 20 13.18 -38.03 9.52
N GLU A 21 13.25 -37.19 10.57
CA GLU A 21 12.11 -36.40 10.97
C GLU A 21 11.70 -35.64 9.71
N SER A 22 10.61 -36.10 9.07
CA SER A 22 9.88 -35.30 8.14
C SER A 22 9.58 -34.01 8.88
N ALA A 23 10.21 -32.92 8.48
CA ALA A 23 9.85 -31.60 8.95
C ALA A 23 8.35 -31.49 8.74
N THR A 24 7.58 -31.66 9.82
CA THR A 24 6.15 -31.41 9.79
C THR A 24 6.04 -29.97 9.37
N ASN A 25 5.57 -29.76 8.15
CA ASN A 25 5.38 -28.44 7.55
C ASN A 25 4.23 -27.77 8.32
N HIS A 26 4.54 -27.27 9.53
CA HIS A 26 3.55 -26.64 10.38
C HIS A 26 3.05 -25.39 9.67
N GLU A 27 1.73 -25.29 9.54
CA GLU A 27 1.07 -24.11 9.02
C GLU A 27 1.42 -22.91 9.89
N LEU A 28 2.06 -21.89 9.28
CA LEU A 28 2.39 -20.64 9.97
C LEU A 28 1.13 -19.78 10.09
N THR A 29 0.78 -19.36 11.30
CA THR A 29 -0.29 -18.38 11.50
C THR A 29 0.28 -16.97 11.49
N LEU A 30 -0.24 -16.11 10.60
CA LEU A 30 0.01 -14.67 10.57
C LEU A 30 -1.27 -13.92 10.88
N GLY A 31 -1.13 -12.72 11.46
CA GLY A 31 -2.25 -11.80 11.66
C GLY A 31 -2.58 -11.00 10.40
N ALA A 32 -3.82 -10.52 10.32
CA ALA A 32 -4.23 -9.53 9.34
C ALA A 32 -5.31 -8.63 9.94
N ILE A 33 -5.15 -7.31 9.81
CA ILE A 33 -6.08 -6.32 10.33
C ILE A 33 -6.52 -5.43 9.17
N TYR A 34 -7.82 -5.43 8.84
CA TYR A 34 -8.37 -4.59 7.78
C TYR A 34 -9.73 -4.05 8.17
N PRO A 35 -10.12 -2.85 7.72
CA PRO A 35 -11.50 -2.37 7.83
C PRO A 35 -12.37 -3.16 6.83
N LEU A 36 -13.13 -4.13 7.31
CA LEU A 36 -14.02 -4.96 6.49
C LEU A 36 -15.48 -4.50 6.56
N THR A 37 -15.74 -3.56 7.48
CA THR A 37 -17.02 -2.88 7.66
C THR A 37 -16.79 -1.36 7.74
N GLY A 38 -17.86 -0.56 7.69
CA GLY A 38 -17.80 0.90 7.79
C GLY A 38 -17.27 1.60 6.52
N PRO A 39 -16.96 2.92 6.59
CA PRO A 39 -16.68 3.76 5.42
C PRO A 39 -15.46 3.36 4.60
N GLN A 40 -14.50 2.65 5.18
CA GLN A 40 -13.27 2.20 4.49
C GLN A 40 -13.34 0.74 4.04
N ALA A 41 -14.52 0.10 4.13
CA ALA A 41 -14.68 -1.34 3.89
C ALA A 41 -14.35 -1.76 2.45
N GLU A 42 -14.64 -0.93 1.46
CA GLU A 42 -14.37 -1.24 0.07
C GLU A 42 -12.87 -1.43 -0.16
N GLY A 43 -12.07 -0.43 0.17
CA GLY A 43 -10.62 -0.51 0.04
C GLY A 43 -9.98 -1.61 0.91
N GLY A 44 -10.44 -1.76 2.16
CA GLY A 44 -9.92 -2.80 3.05
C GLY A 44 -10.21 -4.22 2.57
N LYS A 45 -11.38 -4.47 1.99
CA LYS A 45 -11.73 -5.77 1.38
C LYS A 45 -10.92 -6.05 0.12
N ALA A 46 -10.76 -5.06 -0.75
CA ALA A 46 -9.96 -5.19 -1.96
C ALA A 46 -8.50 -5.49 -1.64
N GLU A 47 -7.92 -4.77 -0.68
CA GLU A 47 -6.54 -4.97 -0.23
C GLU A 47 -6.32 -6.36 0.37
N LEU A 48 -7.21 -6.81 1.27
CA LEU A 48 -7.17 -8.17 1.82
C LEU A 48 -7.33 -9.24 0.72
N ALA A 49 -8.16 -9.00 -0.29
CA ALA A 49 -8.32 -9.92 -1.41
C ALA A 49 -7.03 -10.02 -2.23
N GLY A 50 -6.31 -8.90 -2.44
CA GLY A 50 -4.98 -8.89 -3.03
C GLY A 50 -3.96 -9.72 -2.23
N VAL A 51 -3.92 -9.55 -0.90
CA VAL A 51 -3.08 -10.39 -0.01
C VAL A 51 -3.40 -11.87 -0.14
N LYS A 52 -4.69 -12.24 -0.19
CA LYS A 52 -5.10 -13.63 -0.38
C LYS A 52 -4.71 -14.17 -1.76
N ALA A 53 -4.79 -13.37 -2.81
CA ALA A 53 -4.32 -13.73 -4.14
C ALA A 53 -2.79 -13.99 -4.13
N ALA A 54 -2.02 -13.14 -3.46
CA ALA A 54 -0.58 -13.32 -3.28
C ALA A 54 -0.26 -14.61 -2.52
N LEU A 55 -1.00 -14.91 -1.45
CA LEU A 55 -0.85 -16.17 -0.71
C LEU A 55 -1.11 -17.37 -1.61
N LYS A 56 -2.18 -17.34 -2.40
CA LYS A 56 -2.51 -18.40 -3.37
C LYS A 56 -1.42 -18.58 -4.44
N VAL A 57 -0.88 -17.48 -4.98
CA VAL A 57 0.17 -17.52 -6.01
C VAL A 57 1.51 -17.98 -5.45
N SER A 58 1.85 -17.61 -4.22
CA SER A 58 3.10 -18.02 -3.56
C SER A 58 3.12 -19.51 -3.17
N GLY A 59 1.96 -20.10 -2.89
CA GLY A 59 1.86 -21.45 -2.35
C GLY A 59 2.39 -21.58 -0.92
N ALA A 60 2.61 -20.47 -0.20
CA ALA A 60 3.11 -20.50 1.17
C ALA A 60 2.11 -21.18 2.12
N ASN A 61 2.60 -22.04 3.02
CA ASN A 61 1.77 -22.72 4.02
C ASN A 61 1.47 -21.77 5.19
N VAL A 62 0.62 -20.78 4.92
CA VAL A 62 0.25 -19.70 5.85
C VAL A 62 -1.26 -19.66 6.04
N ARG A 63 -1.68 -19.55 7.29
CA ARG A 63 -3.05 -19.21 7.67
C ARG A 63 -3.12 -17.77 8.14
N LEU A 64 -4.03 -16.99 7.57
CA LEU A 64 -4.30 -15.62 8.00
C LEU A 64 -5.40 -15.59 9.05
N GLN A 65 -5.06 -15.10 10.25
CA GLN A 65 -6.04 -14.76 11.28
C GLN A 65 -6.47 -13.31 11.06
N VAL A 66 -7.66 -13.14 10.46
CA VAL A 66 -8.17 -11.82 10.05
C VAL A 66 -9.04 -11.23 11.16
N ILE A 67 -8.82 -9.94 11.47
CA ILE A 67 -9.65 -9.16 12.40
C ILE A 67 -10.14 -7.90 11.66
N ASP A 68 -11.46 -7.64 11.73
CA ASP A 68 -12.06 -6.38 11.28
C ASP A 68 -11.79 -5.29 12.31
N ALA A 69 -11.24 -4.15 11.88
CA ALA A 69 -11.00 -3.00 12.73
C ALA A 69 -11.33 -1.70 12.00
N THR A 70 -12.28 -0.95 12.53
CA THR A 70 -12.81 0.28 11.92
C THR A 70 -12.45 1.55 12.70
N THR A 71 -11.77 1.41 13.84
CA THR A 71 -11.28 2.51 14.66
C THR A 71 -9.83 2.29 15.08
N PRO A 72 -9.07 3.35 15.38
CA PRO A 72 -7.69 3.21 15.87
C PRO A 72 -7.58 2.34 17.11
N GLN A 73 -8.52 2.47 18.04
CA GLN A 73 -8.57 1.68 19.27
C GLN A 73 -8.81 0.20 18.98
N ALA A 74 -9.73 -0.11 18.04
CA ALA A 74 -9.98 -1.49 17.61
C ALA A 74 -8.75 -2.07 16.91
N ALA A 75 -8.04 -1.29 16.09
CA ALA A 75 -6.83 -1.72 15.40
C ALA A 75 -5.70 -2.08 16.39
N ALA A 76 -5.46 -1.25 17.40
CA ALA A 76 -4.49 -1.54 18.47
C ALA A 76 -4.90 -2.79 19.28
N ALA A 77 -6.18 -2.92 19.68
CA ALA A 77 -6.69 -4.08 20.39
C ALA A 77 -6.63 -5.38 19.56
N ALA A 78 -6.76 -5.27 18.23
CA ALA A 78 -6.58 -6.39 17.33
C ALA A 78 -5.13 -6.90 17.35
N VAL A 79 -4.14 -6.00 17.42
CA VAL A 79 -2.73 -6.38 17.59
C VAL A 79 -2.54 -7.16 18.89
N ASP A 80 -3.05 -6.65 20.02
CA ASP A 80 -3.00 -7.36 21.30
C ASP A 80 -3.57 -8.77 21.22
N THR A 81 -4.73 -8.91 20.57
CA THR A 81 -5.40 -10.19 20.38
C THR A 81 -4.57 -11.15 19.53
N LEU A 82 -4.03 -10.67 18.40
CA LEU A 82 -3.22 -11.48 17.48
C LEU A 82 -1.93 -11.97 18.15
N VAL A 83 -1.28 -11.10 18.91
CA VAL A 83 -0.03 -11.46 19.59
C VAL A 83 -0.29 -12.37 20.81
N SER A 84 -1.21 -12.00 21.69
CA SER A 84 -1.38 -12.74 22.96
C SER A 84 -2.12 -14.07 22.79
N ARG A 85 -3.11 -14.14 21.90
CA ARG A 85 -3.94 -15.33 21.73
C ARG A 85 -3.47 -16.25 20.61
N TYR A 86 -3.00 -15.66 19.49
CA TYR A 86 -2.62 -16.42 18.30
C TYR A 86 -1.12 -16.52 18.11
N HIS A 87 -0.32 -15.82 18.91
CA HIS A 87 1.15 -15.83 18.93
C HIS A 87 1.76 -15.57 17.54
N VAL A 88 1.15 -14.66 16.78
CA VAL A 88 1.60 -14.35 15.43
C VAL A 88 2.93 -13.58 15.44
N PRO A 89 3.91 -13.94 14.61
CA PRO A 89 5.18 -13.21 14.51
C PRO A 89 5.07 -11.96 13.61
N ALA A 90 4.06 -11.90 12.75
CA ALA A 90 3.81 -10.76 11.87
C ALA A 90 2.31 -10.54 11.64
N ILE A 91 1.95 -9.28 11.37
CA ILE A 91 0.58 -8.82 11.14
C ILE A 91 0.57 -7.98 9.86
N LEU A 92 -0.26 -8.36 8.86
CA LEU A 92 -0.49 -7.59 7.64
C LEU A 92 -1.64 -6.60 7.84
N GLY A 93 -1.59 -5.49 7.18
CA GLY A 93 -2.64 -4.46 7.17
C GLY A 93 -2.05 -3.07 7.35
N THR A 94 -2.85 -2.08 7.45
CA THR A 94 -4.26 -1.90 7.15
C THR A 94 -4.42 -1.01 5.91
N TYR A 95 -5.68 -0.74 5.48
CA TYR A 95 -5.96 0.21 4.40
C TYR A 95 -5.86 1.68 4.88
N GLY A 96 -6.47 2.00 6.01
CA GLY A 96 -6.56 3.37 6.52
C GLY A 96 -5.36 3.81 7.34
N SER A 97 -4.78 4.98 7.03
CA SER A 97 -3.55 5.45 7.70
C SER A 97 -3.68 5.63 9.21
N THR A 98 -4.82 6.12 9.69
CA THR A 98 -5.07 6.32 11.12
C THR A 98 -5.18 4.98 11.87
N LEU A 99 -5.79 3.98 11.24
CA LEU A 99 -5.84 2.61 11.75
C LEU A 99 -4.45 1.98 11.80
N SER A 100 -3.72 2.12 10.69
CA SER A 100 -2.36 1.61 10.53
C SER A 100 -1.40 2.22 11.54
N ALA A 101 -1.46 3.52 11.80
CA ALA A 101 -0.62 4.18 12.79
C ALA A 101 -0.84 3.61 14.20
N ALA A 102 -2.10 3.35 14.59
CA ALA A 102 -2.42 2.76 15.87
C ALA A 102 -1.92 1.29 15.97
N ALA A 103 -2.19 0.49 14.92
CA ALA A 103 -1.75 -0.91 14.88
C ALA A 103 -0.23 -1.02 14.85
N SER A 104 0.46 -0.25 13.99
CA SER A 104 1.92 -0.27 13.87
C SER A 104 2.62 0.23 15.13
N THR A 105 2.08 1.25 15.83
CA THR A 105 2.59 1.67 17.15
C THR A 105 2.52 0.52 18.16
N ARG A 106 1.36 -0.14 18.21
CA ARG A 106 1.18 -1.25 19.16
C ARG A 106 2.05 -2.46 18.82
N ALA A 107 2.21 -2.78 17.55
CA ALA A 107 3.08 -3.86 17.09
C ALA A 107 4.57 -3.59 17.39
N GLU A 108 5.04 -2.35 17.21
CA GLU A 108 6.39 -1.91 17.58
C GLU A 108 6.66 -2.09 19.08
N GLU A 109 5.71 -1.67 19.96
CA GLU A 109 5.79 -1.84 21.40
C GLU A 109 5.92 -3.32 21.79
N LEU A 110 5.22 -4.22 21.09
CA LEU A 110 5.25 -5.66 21.33
C LEU A 110 6.37 -6.38 20.57
N LYS A 111 7.20 -5.67 19.81
CA LYS A 111 8.25 -6.22 18.94
C LYS A 111 7.71 -7.30 18.00
N THR A 112 6.54 -7.07 17.42
CA THR A 112 5.91 -7.93 16.43
C THR A 112 5.97 -7.20 15.09
N VAL A 113 6.31 -7.91 14.00
CA VAL A 113 6.39 -7.29 12.69
C VAL A 113 5.01 -6.81 12.26
N TYR A 114 4.92 -5.53 11.90
CA TYR A 114 3.76 -4.96 11.24
C TYR A 114 4.09 -4.73 9.76
N TRP A 115 3.35 -5.43 8.89
CA TRP A 115 3.59 -5.45 7.45
C TRP A 115 2.51 -4.63 6.75
N GLU A 116 2.80 -3.34 6.54
CA GLU A 116 1.87 -2.41 5.93
C GLU A 116 1.74 -2.64 4.43
N THR A 117 0.50 -2.80 3.97
CA THR A 117 0.19 -3.18 2.60
C THR A 117 -0.46 -2.07 1.77
N GLY A 118 -1.07 -1.04 2.41
CA GLY A 118 -1.80 -0.02 1.67
C GLY A 118 -1.76 1.39 2.22
N ALA A 119 -1.72 1.57 3.55
CA ALA A 119 -1.75 2.88 4.16
C ALA A 119 -0.45 3.68 3.94
N VAL A 120 -0.61 4.97 3.64
CA VAL A 120 0.48 5.78 3.08
C VAL A 120 1.07 6.82 4.03
N ALA A 121 0.43 7.15 5.17
CA ALA A 121 0.92 8.24 6.03
C ALA A 121 2.37 8.04 6.48
N ASP A 122 3.18 9.08 6.39
CA ASP A 122 4.62 9.03 6.67
C ASP A 122 4.95 8.54 8.09
N PRO A 123 4.20 8.90 9.15
CA PRO A 123 4.51 8.45 10.51
C PRO A 123 4.40 6.94 10.75
N ILE A 124 3.85 6.17 9.81
CA ILE A 124 3.65 4.71 9.98
C ILE A 124 4.99 3.98 10.12
N THR A 125 6.00 4.33 9.34
CA THR A 125 7.35 3.73 9.40
C THR A 125 8.35 4.57 10.18
N ALA A 126 8.06 5.86 10.41
CA ALA A 126 9.01 6.79 11.02
C ALA A 126 9.47 6.36 12.42
N GLN A 127 10.79 6.22 12.59
CA GLN A 127 11.45 5.86 13.86
C GLN A 127 10.99 4.49 14.42
N ARG A 128 10.75 3.51 13.55
CA ARG A 128 10.29 2.15 13.91
C ARG A 128 11.20 1.10 13.31
N HIS A 129 11.29 -0.06 13.99
CA HIS A 129 12.18 -1.16 13.60
C HIS A 129 11.42 -2.41 13.16
N TYR A 130 10.19 -2.59 13.64
CA TYR A 130 9.35 -3.76 13.33
C TYR A 130 8.23 -3.42 12.34
N VAL A 131 8.30 -2.27 11.66
CA VAL A 131 7.29 -1.85 10.69
C VAL A 131 7.89 -1.80 9.29
N PHE A 132 7.28 -2.53 8.36
CA PHE A 132 7.66 -2.59 6.95
C PHE A 132 6.51 -2.15 6.08
N ARG A 133 6.75 -1.25 5.12
CA ARG A 133 5.72 -0.77 4.21
C ARG A 133 6.17 -0.93 2.76
N THR A 134 5.36 -1.60 1.94
CA THR A 134 5.67 -1.87 0.53
C THR A 134 5.22 -0.78 -0.43
N VAL A 135 4.27 0.06 -0.04
CA VAL A 135 3.74 1.16 -0.86
C VAL A 135 4.48 2.48 -0.64
N ALA A 136 4.27 3.45 -1.54
CA ALA A 136 4.82 4.80 -1.44
C ALA A 136 4.30 5.55 -0.20
N THR A 137 5.07 6.52 0.28
CA THR A 137 4.66 7.42 1.37
C THR A 137 3.62 8.43 0.90
N GLY A 138 2.80 8.94 1.83
CA GLY A 138 1.83 9.98 1.53
C GLY A 138 2.48 11.23 0.94
N SER A 139 3.58 11.68 1.54
CA SER A 139 4.33 12.83 1.00
C SER A 139 4.89 12.57 -0.40
N SER A 140 5.27 11.32 -0.74
CA SER A 140 5.70 10.99 -2.11
C SER A 140 4.55 11.05 -3.11
N LEU A 141 3.34 10.61 -2.73
CA LEU A 141 2.16 10.73 -3.58
C LEU A 141 1.77 12.19 -3.78
N GLY A 142 1.78 13.02 -2.72
CA GLY A 142 1.53 14.46 -2.85
C GLY A 142 2.56 15.13 -3.76
N ARG A 143 3.84 14.81 -3.59
CA ARG A 143 4.88 15.32 -4.50
C ARG A 143 4.67 14.88 -5.96
N MET A 144 4.12 13.68 -6.20
CA MET A 144 3.78 13.23 -7.55
C MET A 144 2.71 14.11 -8.20
N ALA A 145 1.65 14.48 -7.46
CA ALA A 145 0.63 15.41 -7.94
C ALA A 145 1.21 16.78 -8.33
N VAL A 146 2.10 17.31 -7.49
CA VAL A 146 2.78 18.59 -7.75
C VAL A 146 3.73 18.50 -8.94
N THR A 147 4.54 17.42 -9.04
CA THR A 147 5.44 17.19 -10.18
C THR A 147 4.65 17.15 -11.49
N PHE A 148 3.56 16.41 -11.54
CA PHE A 148 2.70 16.36 -12.72
C PHE A 148 2.09 17.73 -13.04
N THR A 149 1.67 18.47 -12.03
CA THR A 149 1.16 19.84 -12.21
C THR A 149 2.23 20.76 -12.82
N HIS A 150 3.46 20.71 -12.28
CA HIS A 150 4.57 21.56 -12.73
C HIS A 150 5.07 21.16 -14.12
N ASP A 151 5.36 19.87 -14.35
CA ASP A 151 6.05 19.42 -15.55
C ASP A 151 5.13 19.24 -16.76
N ILE A 152 3.85 18.94 -16.52
CA ILE A 152 2.91 18.61 -17.59
C ILE A 152 1.78 19.63 -17.72
N LEU A 153 1.04 19.91 -16.63
CA LEU A 153 -0.16 20.74 -16.73
C LEU A 153 0.17 22.23 -16.88
N SER A 154 1.08 22.77 -16.09
CA SER A 154 1.43 24.20 -16.16
C SER A 154 1.96 24.61 -17.53
N PRO A 155 2.90 23.87 -18.16
CA PRO A 155 3.35 24.14 -19.53
C PRO A 155 2.22 24.00 -20.56
N ARG A 156 1.38 22.98 -20.44
CA ARG A 156 0.24 22.74 -21.34
C ARG A 156 -0.71 23.93 -21.41
N PHE A 157 -0.90 24.62 -20.28
CA PHE A 157 -1.77 25.80 -20.18
C PHE A 157 -1.01 27.14 -20.26
N GLY A 158 0.31 27.12 -20.47
CA GLY A 158 1.14 28.33 -20.57
C GLY A 158 1.22 29.14 -19.29
N LEU A 159 1.06 28.52 -18.12
CA LEU A 159 1.06 29.18 -16.83
C LEU A 159 2.51 29.41 -16.35
N GLN A 160 2.85 30.69 -16.10
CA GLN A 160 4.15 31.08 -15.53
C GLN A 160 4.12 31.12 -14.00
N HIS A 161 2.98 31.40 -13.41
CA HIS A 161 2.73 31.49 -11.98
C HIS A 161 1.47 30.68 -11.63
N PRO A 162 1.55 29.33 -11.68
CA PRO A 162 0.40 28.48 -11.41
C PRO A 162 -0.04 28.62 -9.95
N ARG A 163 -1.36 28.63 -9.74
CA ARG A 163 -2.00 28.75 -8.43
C ARG A 163 -2.74 27.46 -8.10
N ALA A 164 -2.51 26.90 -6.92
CA ALA A 164 -3.16 25.69 -6.47
C ALA A 164 -3.87 25.88 -5.13
N ALA A 165 -4.95 25.16 -4.90
CA ALA A 165 -5.54 24.99 -3.57
C ALA A 165 -5.38 23.53 -3.13
N VAL A 166 -5.08 23.34 -1.85
CA VAL A 166 -5.06 22.03 -1.19
C VAL A 166 -6.34 21.86 -0.39
N VAL A 167 -7.08 20.80 -0.63
CA VAL A 167 -8.20 20.35 0.23
C VAL A 167 -7.78 19.06 0.87
N ARG A 168 -7.82 18.96 2.20
CA ARG A 168 -7.37 17.73 2.87
C ARG A 168 -8.14 17.40 4.12
N VAL A 169 -8.35 16.11 4.35
CA VAL A 169 -8.85 15.59 5.62
C VAL A 169 -7.87 15.89 6.75
N SER A 170 -8.39 16.22 7.94
CA SER A 170 -7.59 16.67 9.10
C SER A 170 -6.98 15.53 9.92
N ASP A 171 -6.52 14.47 9.27
CA ASP A 171 -5.83 13.34 9.91
C ASP A 171 -4.39 13.18 9.42
N ILE A 172 -3.72 12.12 9.86
CA ILE A 172 -2.32 11.86 9.47
C ILE A 172 -2.15 11.57 7.98
N TYR A 173 -3.18 11.03 7.31
CA TYR A 173 -3.18 10.79 5.87
C TYR A 173 -3.20 12.13 5.12
N GLY A 174 -4.20 12.97 5.39
CA GLY A 174 -4.31 14.27 4.74
C GLY A 174 -3.10 15.17 4.98
N ARG A 175 -2.53 15.12 6.20
CA ARG A 175 -1.32 15.91 6.53
C ARG A 175 -0.06 15.37 5.88
N SER A 176 0.11 14.07 5.72
CA SER A 176 1.28 13.50 5.04
C SER A 176 1.27 13.84 3.55
N VAL A 177 0.14 13.62 2.89
CA VAL A 177 0.00 13.92 1.45
C VAL A 177 0.08 15.43 1.20
N GLY A 178 -0.80 16.21 1.85
CA GLY A 178 -0.85 17.68 1.70
C GLY A 178 0.46 18.37 2.11
N GLY A 179 1.16 17.82 3.11
CA GLY A 179 2.49 18.31 3.48
C GLY A 179 3.51 18.14 2.36
N GLY A 180 3.48 17.00 1.65
CA GLY A 180 4.32 16.76 0.47
C GLY A 180 3.95 17.69 -0.70
N GLU A 181 2.65 17.98 -0.87
CA GLU A 181 2.15 18.93 -1.86
C GLU A 181 2.67 20.35 -1.57
N GLU A 182 2.44 20.85 -0.35
CA GLU A 182 2.86 22.20 0.06
C GLU A 182 4.37 22.40 0.00
N GLU A 183 5.16 21.39 0.42
CA GLU A 183 6.61 21.44 0.40
C GLU A 183 7.15 21.57 -1.03
N LEU A 184 6.73 20.67 -1.93
CA LEU A 184 7.23 20.67 -3.30
C LEU A 184 6.70 21.86 -4.11
N ALA A 185 5.44 22.27 -3.91
CA ALA A 185 4.87 23.45 -4.55
C ALA A 185 5.70 24.70 -4.27
N ARG A 186 6.08 24.88 -3.00
CA ARG A 186 6.95 26.02 -2.59
C ARG A 186 8.29 25.98 -3.30
N ASN A 187 8.89 24.80 -3.42
CA ASN A 187 10.21 24.62 -4.05
C ASN A 187 10.16 24.85 -5.57
N LEU A 188 9.02 24.56 -6.20
CA LEU A 188 8.83 24.73 -7.65
C LEU A 188 8.15 26.03 -8.05
N GLY A 189 7.83 26.93 -7.09
CA GLY A 189 7.23 28.22 -7.36
C GLY A 189 5.75 28.15 -7.76
N ILE A 190 5.02 27.11 -7.35
CA ILE A 190 3.57 27.04 -7.44
C ILE A 190 2.98 27.75 -6.21
N ASP A 191 2.11 28.73 -6.45
CA ASP A 191 1.46 29.49 -5.37
C ASP A 191 0.30 28.68 -4.76
N VAL A 192 0.47 28.19 -3.52
CA VAL A 192 -0.60 27.55 -2.76
C VAL A 192 -1.48 28.63 -2.14
N VAL A 193 -2.57 28.97 -2.80
CA VAL A 193 -3.46 30.09 -2.43
C VAL A 193 -4.35 29.80 -1.24
N ASP A 194 -4.66 28.52 -0.98
CA ASP A 194 -5.42 28.10 0.21
C ASP A 194 -5.09 26.65 0.58
N VAL A 195 -5.12 26.37 1.89
CA VAL A 195 -5.07 25.02 2.47
C VAL A 195 -6.35 24.84 3.30
N ILE A 196 -7.25 24.02 2.79
CA ILE A 196 -8.56 23.74 3.39
C ILE A 196 -8.50 22.40 4.12
N GLU A 197 -8.17 22.45 5.41
CA GLU A 197 -8.21 21.25 6.25
C GLU A 197 -9.62 21.09 6.84
N TYR A 198 -10.23 19.91 6.73
CA TYR A 198 -11.57 19.62 7.21
C TYR A 198 -11.64 18.35 8.06
N ASN A 199 -12.56 18.31 9.02
CA ASN A 199 -12.84 17.12 9.81
C ASN A 199 -13.85 16.21 9.05
N PRO A 200 -13.51 14.95 8.73
CA PRO A 200 -14.39 14.08 7.95
C PRO A 200 -15.73 13.76 8.65
N ASN A 201 -15.80 13.94 9.98
CA ASN A 201 -17.02 13.73 10.73
C ASN A 201 -17.88 15.00 10.92
N ALA A 202 -17.38 16.17 10.48
CA ALA A 202 -18.04 17.47 10.69
C ALA A 202 -17.55 18.47 9.65
N TYR A 203 -17.86 18.28 8.38
CA TYR A 203 -17.53 19.18 7.28
C TYR A 203 -18.78 19.60 6.51
N ASP A 204 -18.64 20.71 5.78
CA ASP A 204 -19.65 21.18 4.83
C ASP A 204 -18.96 21.36 3.47
N ALA A 205 -19.33 20.51 2.52
CA ALA A 205 -18.74 20.51 1.18
C ALA A 205 -19.03 21.80 0.41
N ASP A 206 -20.17 22.46 0.67
CA ASP A 206 -20.51 23.73 0.01
C ASP A 206 -19.69 24.90 0.58
N VAL A 207 -19.30 24.86 1.87
CA VAL A 207 -18.35 25.81 2.47
C VAL A 207 -16.96 25.63 1.86
N ILE A 208 -16.50 24.39 1.62
CA ILE A 208 -15.25 24.12 0.92
C ILE A 208 -15.29 24.67 -0.49
N ALA A 209 -16.36 24.37 -1.25
CA ALA A 209 -16.55 24.87 -2.60
C ALA A 209 -16.59 26.42 -2.65
N ALA A 210 -17.23 27.08 -1.68
CA ALA A 210 -17.27 28.54 -1.59
C ALA A 210 -15.88 29.17 -1.41
N ARG A 211 -14.99 28.52 -0.67
CA ARG A 211 -13.57 28.95 -0.56
C ARG A 211 -12.85 28.84 -1.90
N LEU A 212 -13.03 27.72 -2.62
CA LEU A 212 -12.45 27.52 -3.94
C LEU A 212 -12.99 28.55 -4.97
N VAL A 213 -14.29 28.93 -4.90
CA VAL A 213 -14.87 30.02 -5.71
C VAL A 213 -14.18 31.35 -5.43
N ARG A 214 -13.93 31.67 -4.14
CA ARG A 214 -13.27 32.91 -3.73
C ARG A 214 -11.82 32.98 -4.23
N ASP A 215 -11.08 31.88 -4.06
CA ASP A 215 -9.64 31.86 -4.25
C ASP A 215 -9.22 31.61 -5.70
N ARG A 216 -10.11 31.05 -6.52
CA ARG A 216 -9.93 30.80 -7.96
C ARG A 216 -8.58 30.16 -8.29
N PRO A 217 -8.24 28.99 -7.74
CA PRO A 217 -7.01 28.30 -8.08
C PRO A 217 -7.07 27.78 -9.53
N ASP A 218 -5.90 27.69 -10.19
CA ASP A 218 -5.78 27.01 -11.47
C ASP A 218 -5.89 25.48 -11.29
N PHE A 219 -5.38 24.97 -10.17
CA PHE A 219 -5.32 23.56 -9.83
C PHE A 219 -5.96 23.29 -8.47
N LEU A 220 -6.62 22.15 -8.36
CA LEU A 220 -7.09 21.60 -7.10
C LEU A 220 -6.28 20.32 -6.78
N TRP A 221 -5.71 20.24 -5.59
CA TRP A 221 -5.18 19.01 -5.02
C TRP A 221 -6.08 18.60 -3.85
N ASP A 222 -6.67 17.39 -3.93
CA ASP A 222 -7.66 16.93 -2.95
C ASP A 222 -7.23 15.61 -2.31
N VAL A 223 -7.20 15.60 -0.98
CA VAL A 223 -6.80 14.46 -0.17
C VAL A 223 -7.96 14.07 0.74
N SER A 224 -8.81 13.20 0.24
CA SER A 224 -10.07 12.80 0.87
C SER A 224 -10.23 11.28 0.90
N TYR A 225 -11.09 10.77 1.79
CA TYR A 225 -11.64 9.42 1.68
C TYR A 225 -12.81 9.39 0.70
N LEU A 226 -13.37 8.20 0.41
CA LEU A 226 -14.34 8.06 -0.67
C LEU A 226 -15.59 8.95 -0.48
N ASP A 227 -16.24 8.87 0.66
CA ASP A 227 -17.51 9.56 0.89
C ASP A 227 -17.36 11.08 0.86
N ASP A 228 -16.36 11.60 1.55
CA ASP A 228 -16.08 13.04 1.62
C ASP A 228 -15.53 13.58 0.30
N GLY A 229 -14.64 12.87 -0.38
CA GLY A 229 -14.15 13.24 -1.71
C GLY A 229 -15.27 13.31 -2.76
N VAL A 230 -16.20 12.33 -2.74
CA VAL A 230 -17.40 12.37 -3.61
C VAL A 230 -18.31 13.56 -3.26
N ALA A 231 -18.51 13.84 -1.97
CA ALA A 231 -19.36 14.97 -1.54
C ALA A 231 -18.75 16.33 -1.93
N ILE A 232 -17.43 16.49 -1.71
CA ILE A 232 -16.68 17.69 -2.09
C ILE A 232 -16.72 17.88 -3.62
N TRP A 233 -16.46 16.82 -4.39
CA TRP A 233 -16.50 16.91 -5.84
C TRP A 233 -17.91 17.20 -6.38
N LYS A 234 -18.96 16.66 -5.78
CA LYS A 234 -20.35 17.05 -6.10
C LYS A 234 -20.61 18.54 -5.83
N ALA A 235 -20.03 19.10 -4.75
CA ALA A 235 -20.14 20.54 -4.49
C ALA A 235 -19.37 21.37 -5.53
N VAL A 236 -18.19 20.92 -5.95
CA VAL A 236 -17.43 21.52 -7.07
C VAL A 236 -18.29 21.57 -8.33
N LEU A 237 -18.93 20.46 -8.71
CA LEU A 237 -19.79 20.38 -9.90
C LEU A 237 -21.04 21.28 -9.78
N ARG A 238 -21.72 21.29 -8.63
CA ARG A 238 -22.91 22.15 -8.39
C ARG A 238 -22.59 23.63 -8.51
N ASN A 239 -21.39 24.03 -8.09
CA ASN A 239 -20.93 25.41 -8.17
C ASN A 239 -20.26 25.76 -9.51
N HIS A 240 -20.30 24.87 -10.51
CA HIS A 240 -19.70 25.04 -11.82
C HIS A 240 -18.23 25.45 -11.78
N LEU A 241 -17.49 25.00 -10.76
CA LEU A 241 -16.07 25.24 -10.66
C LEU A 241 -15.31 24.48 -11.73
N THR A 242 -14.36 25.16 -12.35
CA THR A 242 -13.48 24.56 -13.38
C THR A 242 -12.03 24.82 -13.02
N PHE A 243 -11.21 23.78 -13.14
CA PHE A 243 -9.77 23.84 -12.92
C PHE A 243 -9.03 23.48 -14.21
N LYS A 244 -7.78 23.92 -14.35
CA LYS A 244 -6.85 23.44 -15.38
C LYS A 244 -6.48 21.98 -15.15
N GLY A 245 -6.55 21.53 -13.89
CA GLY A 245 -6.48 20.16 -13.46
C GLY A 245 -6.94 20.03 -12.02
N ALA A 246 -7.71 18.97 -11.74
CA ALA A 246 -8.02 18.53 -10.39
C ALA A 246 -7.39 17.17 -10.19
N ILE A 247 -6.56 17.05 -9.17
CA ILE A 247 -5.79 15.85 -8.86
C ILE A 247 -6.15 15.44 -7.44
N GLY A 248 -6.86 14.33 -7.31
CA GLY A 248 -7.02 13.70 -5.99
C GLY A 248 -5.84 12.80 -5.68
N THR A 249 -5.60 12.54 -4.42
CA THR A 249 -4.49 11.67 -4.03
C THR A 249 -4.99 10.50 -3.19
N SER A 250 -4.80 9.29 -3.71
CA SER A 250 -5.14 8.03 -3.04
C SER A 250 -6.64 7.93 -2.64
N SER A 251 -7.01 6.94 -1.89
CA SER A 251 -8.28 6.63 -1.22
C SER A 251 -9.59 6.95 -1.98
N ALA A 252 -9.94 8.21 -2.24
CA ALA A 252 -11.18 8.57 -2.95
C ALA A 252 -11.02 8.46 -4.46
N PHE A 253 -10.16 9.29 -5.00
CA PHE A 253 -10.09 9.60 -6.43
C PHE A 253 -9.56 8.46 -7.30
N CYS A 254 -8.90 7.48 -6.69
CA CYS A 254 -8.40 6.28 -7.36
C CYS A 254 -9.40 5.10 -7.32
N MET A 255 -10.49 5.22 -6.57
CA MET A 255 -11.45 4.13 -6.40
C MET A 255 -12.47 4.10 -7.54
N PRO A 256 -12.78 2.92 -8.12
CA PRO A 256 -13.85 2.78 -9.11
C PRO A 256 -15.17 3.39 -8.64
N ALA A 257 -15.54 3.21 -7.37
CA ALA A 257 -16.73 3.77 -6.77
C ALA A 257 -16.79 5.30 -6.84
N PHE A 258 -15.66 6.02 -6.75
CA PHE A 258 -15.64 7.49 -6.99
C PHE A 258 -16.19 7.84 -8.37
N SER A 259 -15.73 7.16 -9.40
CA SER A 259 -16.17 7.40 -10.76
C SER A 259 -17.63 6.96 -10.96
N GLU A 260 -18.03 5.83 -10.42
CA GLU A 260 -19.40 5.31 -10.51
C GLU A 260 -20.42 6.24 -9.83
N MET A 261 -20.09 6.74 -8.61
CA MET A 261 -20.97 7.64 -7.84
C MET A 261 -21.12 9.04 -8.44
N LEU A 262 -20.16 9.47 -9.26
CA LEU A 262 -20.13 10.77 -9.93
C LEU A 262 -20.56 10.69 -11.40
N GLY A 263 -20.54 9.51 -11.99
CA GLY A 263 -20.83 9.31 -13.40
C GLY A 263 -19.93 10.17 -14.30
N PRO A 264 -20.47 10.83 -15.35
CA PRO A 264 -19.69 11.67 -16.24
C PRO A 264 -18.93 12.82 -15.54
N GLY A 265 -19.32 13.19 -14.32
CA GLY A 265 -18.66 14.24 -13.54
C GLY A 265 -17.24 13.85 -13.05
N SER A 266 -16.87 12.59 -13.14
CA SER A 266 -15.50 12.14 -12.82
C SER A 266 -14.54 12.26 -14.01
N ILE A 267 -15.06 12.30 -15.25
CA ILE A 267 -14.23 12.25 -16.46
C ILE A 267 -13.30 13.46 -16.52
N GLY A 268 -12.01 13.20 -16.71
CA GLY A 268 -10.97 14.22 -16.77
C GLY A 268 -10.31 14.54 -15.43
N VAL A 269 -10.84 14.04 -14.31
CA VAL A 269 -10.21 14.14 -12.98
C VAL A 269 -8.99 13.21 -12.94
N TYR A 270 -7.91 13.67 -12.31
CA TYR A 270 -6.68 12.92 -12.12
C TYR A 270 -6.62 12.31 -10.72
N ALA A 271 -5.83 11.24 -10.58
CA ALA A 271 -5.53 10.63 -9.29
C ALA A 271 -4.02 10.36 -9.20
N ALA A 272 -3.35 10.92 -8.21
CA ALA A 272 -1.97 10.58 -7.88
C ALA A 272 -1.97 9.45 -6.85
N ASP A 273 -1.47 8.27 -7.23
CA ASP A 273 -1.48 7.09 -6.35
C ASP A 273 -0.39 6.07 -6.73
N LYS A 274 -0.47 4.93 -6.08
CA LYS A 274 0.22 3.70 -6.48
C LYS A 274 -0.35 3.23 -7.83
N PRO A 275 0.45 2.57 -8.68
CA PRO A 275 -0.11 1.97 -9.90
C PRO A 275 -1.11 0.86 -9.58
N ASP A 276 -2.15 0.74 -10.40
CA ASP A 276 -3.04 -0.43 -10.44
C ASP A 276 -2.47 -1.58 -11.29
N GLY A 277 -3.31 -2.53 -11.66
CA GLY A 277 -2.93 -3.66 -12.52
C GLY A 277 -2.90 -3.35 -14.02
N ASP A 278 -3.25 -2.11 -14.42
CA ASP A 278 -3.26 -1.66 -15.83
C ASP A 278 -2.03 -0.79 -16.15
N VAL A 279 -0.86 -1.22 -15.67
CA VAL A 279 0.41 -0.57 -16.00
C VAL A 279 0.86 -0.92 -17.42
N SER A 280 1.53 0.03 -18.07
CA SER A 280 2.16 -0.22 -19.37
C SER A 280 3.11 -1.42 -19.32
N ALA A 281 3.10 -2.22 -20.38
CA ALA A 281 4.06 -3.32 -20.54
C ALA A 281 5.52 -2.84 -20.47
N ALA A 282 5.80 -1.55 -20.78
CA ALA A 282 7.12 -0.95 -20.66
C ALA A 282 7.58 -0.79 -19.19
N ALA A 283 6.64 -0.72 -18.24
CA ALA A 283 6.96 -0.65 -16.82
C ALA A 283 7.31 -2.02 -16.21
N LEU A 284 7.02 -3.11 -16.91
CA LEU A 284 7.19 -4.46 -16.40
C LEU A 284 8.41 -5.14 -17.04
N SER A 285 9.16 -5.86 -16.22
CA SER A 285 10.08 -6.89 -16.72
C SER A 285 9.29 -8.12 -17.18
N ALA A 286 9.94 -9.06 -17.85
CA ALA A 286 9.32 -10.33 -18.22
C ALA A 286 8.82 -11.14 -17.00
N SER A 287 9.52 -11.04 -15.86
CA SER A 287 9.10 -11.67 -14.59
C SER A 287 7.90 -10.95 -13.98
N GLY A 288 7.89 -9.61 -14.01
CA GLY A 288 6.75 -8.81 -13.51
C GLY A 288 5.48 -9.04 -14.31
N ASP A 289 5.57 -9.09 -15.64
CA ASP A 289 4.44 -9.38 -16.54
C ASP A 289 3.87 -10.79 -16.28
N ALA A 290 4.73 -11.81 -16.22
CA ALA A 290 4.31 -13.16 -15.89
C ALA A 290 3.68 -13.26 -14.49
N LEU A 291 4.17 -12.49 -13.52
CA LEU A 291 3.58 -12.41 -12.18
C LEU A 291 2.22 -11.72 -12.19
N LEU A 292 2.07 -10.63 -12.95
CA LEU A 292 0.79 -9.92 -13.11
C LEU A 292 -0.29 -10.84 -13.68
N ALA A 293 0.03 -11.61 -14.71
CA ALA A 293 -0.91 -12.59 -15.29
C ALA A 293 -1.38 -13.63 -14.24
N ARG A 294 -0.44 -14.13 -13.41
CA ARG A 294 -0.77 -15.09 -12.33
C ARG A 294 -1.60 -14.42 -11.22
N ALA A 295 -1.27 -13.18 -10.86
CA ALA A 295 -1.97 -12.41 -9.86
C ALA A 295 -3.43 -12.15 -10.26
N THR A 296 -3.65 -11.67 -11.49
CA THR A 296 -4.97 -11.42 -12.09
C THR A 296 -5.81 -12.70 -12.12
N ALA A 297 -5.23 -13.83 -12.54
CA ALA A 297 -5.91 -15.14 -12.54
C ALA A 297 -6.26 -15.62 -11.12
N ALA A 298 -5.37 -15.41 -10.14
CA ALA A 298 -5.60 -15.80 -8.75
C ALA A 298 -6.64 -14.94 -8.05
N TYR A 299 -6.67 -13.64 -8.37
CA TYR A 299 -7.64 -12.67 -7.88
C TYR A 299 -9.02 -12.87 -8.50
N GLY A 300 -9.08 -13.25 -9.77
CA GLY A 300 -10.30 -13.53 -10.52
C GLY A 300 -10.76 -12.42 -11.46
N GLY A 301 -9.87 -11.47 -11.81
CA GLY A 301 -10.16 -10.35 -12.72
C GLY A 301 -9.13 -9.22 -12.58
N PRO A 302 -9.38 -8.08 -13.24
CA PRO A 302 -8.57 -6.88 -13.06
C PRO A 302 -8.46 -6.47 -11.59
N MET A 303 -7.29 -5.98 -11.21
CA MET A 303 -7.00 -5.59 -9.83
C MET A 303 -6.94 -4.07 -9.74
N ASP A 304 -7.78 -3.50 -8.89
CA ASP A 304 -7.72 -2.07 -8.53
C ASP A 304 -6.49 -1.77 -7.64
N ILE A 305 -6.25 -0.48 -7.39
CA ILE A 305 -5.09 -0.01 -6.64
C ILE A 305 -4.96 -0.67 -5.26
N PRO A 306 -6.02 -0.77 -4.41
CA PRO A 306 -5.92 -1.47 -3.13
C PRO A 306 -5.58 -2.97 -3.28
N ALA A 307 -6.19 -3.66 -4.24
CA ALA A 307 -5.91 -5.07 -4.49
C ALA A 307 -4.46 -5.30 -4.94
N VAL A 308 -3.94 -4.46 -5.82
CA VAL A 308 -2.53 -4.50 -6.26
C VAL A 308 -1.60 -4.23 -5.09
N ALA A 309 -1.87 -3.23 -4.26
CA ALA A 309 -1.08 -2.91 -3.07
C ALA A 309 -1.02 -4.10 -2.09
N GLY A 310 -2.18 -4.70 -1.79
CA GLY A 310 -2.28 -5.89 -0.98
C GLY A 310 -1.53 -7.08 -1.57
N PHE A 311 -1.61 -7.28 -2.90
CA PHE A 311 -0.84 -8.34 -3.58
C PHE A 311 0.67 -8.12 -3.45
N VAL A 312 1.18 -6.93 -3.76
CA VAL A 312 2.62 -6.61 -3.67
C VAL A 312 3.13 -6.83 -2.25
N GLY A 313 2.39 -6.35 -1.24
CA GLY A 313 2.73 -6.55 0.16
C GLY A 313 2.76 -8.02 0.55
N GLY A 314 1.68 -8.75 0.23
CA GLY A 314 1.57 -10.19 0.50
C GLY A 314 2.63 -11.00 -0.24
N TRP A 315 2.83 -10.74 -1.53
CA TRP A 315 3.84 -11.43 -2.35
C TRP A 315 5.24 -11.23 -1.79
N THR A 316 5.58 -9.99 -1.41
CA THR A 316 6.89 -9.70 -0.81
C THR A 316 7.12 -10.52 0.45
N LEU A 317 6.14 -10.59 1.35
CA LEU A 317 6.25 -11.36 2.58
C LEU A 317 6.29 -12.87 2.29
N PHE A 318 5.33 -13.39 1.53
CA PHE A 318 5.14 -14.83 1.35
C PHE A 318 6.17 -15.47 0.42
N HIS A 319 6.68 -14.74 -0.58
CA HIS A 319 7.58 -15.28 -1.59
C HIS A 319 9.04 -14.86 -1.39
N HIS A 320 9.30 -13.64 -0.92
CA HIS A 320 10.67 -13.14 -0.78
C HIS A 320 11.20 -13.21 0.64
N VAL A 321 10.35 -13.14 1.67
CA VAL A 321 10.78 -13.15 3.08
C VAL A 321 10.66 -14.53 3.70
N LEU A 322 9.44 -15.09 3.78
CA LEU A 322 9.21 -16.35 4.51
C LEU A 322 10.04 -17.53 4.03
N PRO A 323 10.28 -17.76 2.72
CA PRO A 323 11.09 -18.90 2.26
C PRO A 323 12.56 -18.82 2.65
N THR A 324 13.06 -17.65 3.02
CA THR A 324 14.48 -17.47 3.46
C THR A 324 14.66 -17.79 4.94
N LEU A 325 13.55 -17.96 5.69
CA LEU A 325 13.59 -18.27 7.10
C LEU A 325 13.84 -19.77 7.31
N GLY A 326 14.63 -20.09 8.34
CA GLY A 326 14.84 -21.46 8.77
C GLY A 326 13.63 -22.01 9.54
N VAL A 327 13.85 -23.05 10.35
CA VAL A 327 12.81 -23.71 11.16
C VAL A 327 12.22 -22.81 12.25
N SER A 328 12.90 -21.73 12.64
CA SER A 328 12.44 -20.79 13.66
C SER A 328 11.94 -19.50 13.00
N VAL A 329 10.63 -19.33 12.94
CA VAL A 329 9.99 -18.11 12.47
C VAL A 329 9.62 -17.24 13.66
N SER A 330 10.23 -16.06 13.75
CA SER A 330 9.97 -15.04 14.78
C SER A 330 9.92 -13.65 14.16
N ALA A 331 9.44 -12.66 14.92
CA ALA A 331 9.45 -11.27 14.46
C ALA A 331 10.87 -10.80 14.10
N ASP A 332 11.88 -11.15 14.89
CA ASP A 332 13.28 -10.78 14.62
C ASP A 332 13.81 -11.42 13.33
N THR A 333 13.53 -12.71 13.09
CA THR A 333 13.99 -13.39 11.88
C THR A 333 13.28 -12.84 10.64
N ILE A 334 11.98 -12.53 10.73
CA ILE A 334 11.23 -11.86 9.65
C ILE A 334 11.81 -10.48 9.38
N ARG A 335 12.05 -9.67 10.43
CA ARG A 335 12.65 -8.34 10.31
C ARG A 335 13.99 -8.38 9.58
N LEU A 336 14.89 -9.27 10.02
CA LEU A 336 16.22 -9.39 9.41
C LEU A 336 16.14 -9.84 7.95
N ALA A 337 15.26 -10.78 7.63
CA ALA A 337 15.05 -11.22 6.25
C ALA A 337 14.42 -10.13 5.38
N ALA A 338 13.47 -9.36 5.91
CA ALA A 338 12.85 -8.25 5.21
C ALA A 338 13.88 -7.19 4.78
N LEU A 339 14.84 -6.86 5.64
CA LEU A 339 15.91 -5.91 5.33
C LEU A 339 16.87 -6.39 4.22
N GLN A 340 16.83 -7.67 3.83
CA GLN A 340 17.61 -8.22 2.73
C GLN A 340 16.82 -8.28 1.41
N VAL A 341 15.53 -7.93 1.41
CA VAL A 341 14.71 -7.92 0.19
C VAL A 341 15.28 -6.94 -0.83
N ASP A 342 15.50 -7.41 -2.05
CA ASP A 342 16.00 -6.61 -3.17
C ASP A 342 15.31 -7.06 -4.47
N VAL A 343 14.04 -6.64 -4.64
CA VAL A 343 13.25 -6.87 -5.84
C VAL A 343 13.48 -5.70 -6.80
N PRO A 344 14.00 -5.94 -8.03
CA PRO A 344 14.22 -4.90 -9.01
C PRO A 344 12.94 -4.15 -9.40
N VAL A 345 13.09 -2.90 -9.84
CA VAL A 345 12.02 -2.15 -10.49
C VAL A 345 11.58 -2.90 -11.76
N GLY A 346 10.29 -3.04 -11.95
CA GLY A 346 9.68 -3.83 -13.01
C GLY A 346 9.34 -5.27 -12.64
N ASP A 347 9.86 -5.81 -11.54
CA ASP A 347 9.60 -7.19 -11.13
C ASP A 347 8.35 -7.33 -10.21
N SER A 348 7.78 -6.22 -9.74
CA SER A 348 6.47 -6.21 -9.10
C SER A 348 5.35 -6.01 -10.11
N ILE A 349 4.14 -6.52 -9.81
CA ILE A 349 2.98 -6.46 -10.72
C ILE A 349 2.51 -5.03 -11.06
N ASN A 350 2.97 -4.05 -10.32
CA ASN A 350 2.69 -2.62 -10.51
C ASN A 350 3.86 -1.85 -11.13
N GLY A 351 4.83 -2.53 -11.75
CA GLY A 351 6.01 -1.91 -12.34
C GLY A 351 7.04 -1.39 -11.34
N GLY A 352 6.75 -1.37 -10.06
CA GLY A 352 7.70 -1.01 -9.01
C GLY A 352 8.67 -2.13 -8.67
N GLY A 353 9.45 -1.91 -7.63
CA GLY A 353 10.30 -2.90 -6.99
C GLY A 353 10.12 -2.86 -5.47
N VAL A 354 10.86 -3.68 -4.74
CA VAL A 354 10.87 -3.64 -3.28
C VAL A 354 12.30 -3.68 -2.74
N LYS A 355 12.65 -2.64 -2.01
CA LYS A 355 13.87 -2.57 -1.21
C LYS A 355 13.60 -1.69 0.00
N PHE A 356 13.70 -2.27 1.17
CA PHE A 356 13.44 -1.53 2.40
C PHE A 356 14.63 -0.66 2.79
N ALA A 357 14.33 0.55 3.31
CA ALA A 357 15.32 1.40 3.95
C ALA A 357 15.95 0.64 5.13
N GLY A 358 17.26 0.71 5.20
CA GLY A 358 18.05 -0.09 6.13
C GLY A 358 18.07 0.47 7.56
N PRO A 359 18.73 -0.26 8.48
CA PRO A 359 18.87 0.16 9.87
C PRO A 359 19.52 1.54 10.00
N GLY A 360 18.94 2.38 10.86
CA GLY A 360 19.40 3.74 11.10
C GLY A 360 18.82 4.80 10.18
N ALA A 361 18.03 4.44 9.16
CA ALA A 361 17.21 5.38 8.42
C ALA A 361 16.06 5.87 9.32
N LEU A 362 15.62 7.13 9.12
CA LEU A 362 14.47 7.67 9.86
C LEU A 362 13.18 6.90 9.57
N ASP A 363 13.09 6.33 8.39
CA ASP A 363 11.99 5.52 7.88
C ASP A 363 12.43 4.07 7.59
N GLU A 364 13.24 3.48 8.47
CA GLU A 364 13.62 2.06 8.39
C GLU A 364 12.38 1.20 8.05
N GLY A 365 12.51 0.26 7.11
CA GLY A 365 11.39 -0.56 6.67
C GLY A 365 10.46 0.06 5.62
N GLN A 366 10.69 1.32 5.20
CA GLN A 366 9.99 1.90 4.06
C GLN A 366 10.56 1.35 2.74
N ASN A 367 9.70 0.94 1.82
CA ASN A 367 10.11 0.59 0.47
C ASN A 367 10.60 1.82 -0.30
N THR A 368 11.87 1.82 -0.68
CA THR A 368 12.53 2.90 -1.42
C THR A 368 12.33 2.79 -2.94
N ARG A 369 11.72 1.70 -3.44
CA ARG A 369 11.40 1.46 -4.86
C ARG A 369 9.89 1.43 -5.12
N ALA A 370 9.10 1.91 -4.19
CA ALA A 370 7.65 2.00 -4.37
C ALA A 370 7.32 2.99 -5.49
N ALA A 371 6.53 2.53 -6.46
CA ALA A 371 6.08 3.38 -7.56
C ALA A 371 4.96 4.32 -7.13
N ALA A 372 4.96 5.52 -7.74
CA ALA A 372 3.89 6.49 -7.67
C ALA A 372 3.58 6.97 -9.10
N VAL A 373 2.31 7.13 -9.44
CA VAL A 373 1.84 7.49 -10.79
C VAL A 373 0.71 8.51 -10.71
N VAL A 374 0.34 9.07 -11.86
CA VAL A 374 -0.89 9.81 -12.03
C VAL A 374 -1.76 9.11 -13.05
N GLY A 375 -2.94 8.71 -12.62
CA GLY A 375 -4.02 8.22 -13.47
C GLY A 375 -4.98 9.35 -13.85
N ARG A 376 -5.83 9.12 -14.86
CA ARG A 376 -6.90 10.00 -15.28
C ARG A 376 -8.14 9.21 -15.63
N TRP A 377 -9.28 9.60 -15.12
CA TRP A 377 -10.57 9.04 -15.52
C TRP A 377 -10.88 9.40 -16.97
N GLN A 378 -10.82 8.41 -17.86
CA GLN A 378 -11.11 8.56 -19.29
C GLN A 378 -12.59 8.34 -19.59
N ALA A 379 -13.21 7.43 -18.85
CA ALA A 379 -14.64 7.17 -18.87
C ALA A 379 -15.08 6.75 -17.45
N VAL A 380 -16.39 6.61 -17.24
CA VAL A 380 -16.93 6.07 -15.99
C VAL A 380 -16.41 4.64 -15.79
N GLY A 381 -15.74 4.41 -14.67
CA GLY A 381 -15.14 3.12 -14.34
C GLY A 381 -13.83 2.79 -15.07
N LEU A 382 -13.32 3.68 -15.93
CA LEU A 382 -12.05 3.50 -16.65
C LEU A 382 -11.07 4.61 -16.30
N MET A 383 -10.04 4.27 -15.54
CA MET A 383 -8.89 5.13 -15.28
C MET A 383 -7.68 4.59 -16.05
N GLU A 384 -6.92 5.46 -16.67
CA GLU A 384 -5.67 5.13 -17.36
C GLU A 384 -4.51 5.88 -16.70
N ILE A 385 -3.36 5.22 -16.55
CA ILE A 385 -2.14 5.88 -16.09
C ILE A 385 -1.62 6.79 -17.20
N VAL A 386 -1.39 8.06 -16.87
CA VAL A 386 -0.94 9.09 -17.82
C VAL A 386 0.47 9.64 -17.49
N TYR A 387 0.99 9.35 -16.31
CA TYR A 387 2.33 9.82 -15.89
C TYR A 387 2.88 8.95 -14.76
N PRO A 388 4.21 8.73 -14.68
CA PRO A 388 5.22 9.09 -15.67
C PRO A 388 5.11 8.23 -16.96
N PRO A 389 5.76 8.68 -18.08
CA PRO A 389 5.61 8.01 -19.38
C PRO A 389 5.97 6.52 -19.39
N ALA A 390 6.86 6.09 -18.50
CA ALA A 390 7.26 4.68 -18.40
C ALA A 390 6.11 3.76 -17.92
N TYR A 391 5.11 4.31 -17.22
CA TYR A 391 3.96 3.58 -16.69
C TYR A 391 2.68 3.81 -17.50
N ALA A 392 2.66 4.84 -18.37
CA ALA A 392 1.50 5.20 -19.17
C ALA A 392 1.25 4.21 -20.30
N ASN A 393 -0.03 3.89 -20.54
CA ASN A 393 -0.49 3.08 -21.67
C ASN A 393 -0.73 3.93 -22.93
#